data_023ea5d43a28cb418b3518d52e9c0051
#
_entry.id   023ea5d43a28cb418b3518d52e9c0051
#
_cell.length_a   1.000
_cell.length_b   1.000
_cell.length_c   1.000
_cell.angle_alpha   90.00
_cell.angle_beta   90.00
_cell.angle_gamma   90.00
#
_symmetry.space_group_name_H-M   'P 1'
#
loop_
_entity.id
_entity.type
_entity.pdbx_description
1 polymer ?
#
loop_
_entity_poly.entity_id
_entity_poly.type
_entity_poly.pdbx_seq_one_letter_code
_entity_poly.pdbx_strand_id
1 'polypeptide(L)'
;MKKIVSIIGTRPQYIKIKPIYLAFNKINKNNNQIKHVIINTSQHYDYNMSQALFKDLLIDNIDYHLDIDYKLITNPGEQTALMIKKIEELILKINPDIVMVYGDTNSTLAGAIVCSKLKIPIAHIESGLRSYNKFMPEEINRILTDHISTFLFCPTKNSVINLKKEGFKNLIPTLITLKKINKLNLKIYNINNPLVINVGDIMYDLLNIVLDKIKKNYNKIDILKKLDILSLDYILLTIHRQENTEDINTLVDLLNFVKEVSKKYNKKVIFPIHPRTSKIINEILKSSKELYKIMDNFIIIEPVKYTDNIFLILNAFMVLTDSGGLQKEAYLLKVPTVTLRNETEWIETLKNNFNILYKDFIYKFNMNHPLISKREDLLKEIMLKRMG
;
A
#
# COMPACT_ATOMS: atom_id res chain seq x y z
N MET A 1 -9.45 -13.25 27.68
CA MET A 1 -9.55 -12.60 26.35
C MET A 1 -8.39 -11.65 26.18
N LYS A 2 -7.60 -11.81 25.12
CA LYS A 2 -6.45 -10.93 24.83
C LYS A 2 -6.93 -9.65 24.15
N LYS A 3 -6.42 -8.51 24.57
CA LYS A 3 -6.76 -7.20 24.02
C LYS A 3 -5.67 -6.75 23.05
N ILE A 4 -6.02 -6.66 21.77
CA ILE A 4 -5.12 -6.26 20.70
C ILE A 4 -5.59 -4.93 20.13
N VAL A 5 -4.69 -3.94 20.07
CA VAL A 5 -4.98 -2.65 19.45
C VAL A 5 -4.28 -2.59 18.10
N SER A 6 -5.00 -2.16 17.06
CA SER A 6 -4.42 -1.78 15.76
C SER A 6 -4.45 -0.27 15.60
N ILE A 7 -3.33 0.35 15.27
CA ILE A 7 -3.22 1.78 14.98
C ILE A 7 -3.05 1.97 13.49
N ILE A 8 -3.98 2.71 12.87
CA ILE A 8 -4.03 2.99 11.44
C ILE A 8 -4.35 4.47 11.22
N GLY A 9 -4.08 5.02 10.03
CA GLY A 9 -4.35 6.44 9.77
C GLY A 9 -4.35 6.82 8.30
N THR A 10 -3.94 5.90 7.42
CA THR A 10 -3.83 6.15 5.99
C THR A 10 -4.47 5.06 5.16
N ARG A 11 -4.83 5.37 3.92
CA ARG A 11 -5.46 4.43 2.99
C ARG A 11 -4.72 3.08 2.88
N PRO A 12 -3.39 3.01 2.72
CA PRO A 12 -2.68 1.72 2.68
C PRO A 12 -2.84 0.89 3.96
N GLN A 13 -2.92 1.54 5.12
CA GLN A 13 -3.12 0.86 6.39
C GLN A 13 -4.54 0.30 6.54
N TYR A 14 -5.55 1.02 6.04
CA TYR A 14 -6.93 0.54 5.99
C TYR A 14 -7.07 -0.73 5.13
N ILE A 15 -6.29 -0.81 4.06
CA ILE A 15 -6.19 -1.98 3.20
C ILE A 15 -5.54 -3.14 3.96
N LYS A 16 -4.42 -2.91 4.62
CA LYS A 16 -3.64 -3.94 5.33
C LYS A 16 -4.33 -4.53 6.57
N ILE A 17 -5.16 -3.75 7.25
CA ILE A 17 -5.87 -4.25 8.44
C ILE A 17 -6.97 -5.26 8.09
N LYS A 18 -7.56 -5.22 6.89
CA LYS A 18 -8.73 -6.05 6.54
C LYS A 18 -8.48 -7.57 6.66
N PRO A 19 -7.38 -8.16 6.15
CA PRO A 19 -7.11 -9.58 6.36
C PRO A 19 -6.98 -9.95 7.83
N ILE A 20 -6.35 -9.10 8.66
CA ILE A 20 -6.20 -9.31 10.10
C ILE A 20 -7.56 -9.26 10.79
N TYR A 21 -8.38 -8.27 10.47
CA TYR A 21 -9.76 -8.14 10.98
C TYR A 21 -10.59 -9.41 10.70
N LEU A 22 -10.50 -9.93 9.48
CA LEU A 22 -11.18 -11.18 9.12
C LEU A 22 -10.62 -12.39 9.87
N ALA A 23 -9.28 -12.46 10.05
CA ALA A 23 -8.65 -13.53 10.80
C ALA A 23 -9.09 -13.52 12.28
N PHE A 24 -9.13 -12.36 12.93
CA PHE A 24 -9.60 -12.24 14.30
C PHE A 24 -11.09 -12.57 14.45
N ASN A 25 -11.92 -12.13 13.51
CA ASN A 25 -13.34 -12.50 13.50
C ASN A 25 -13.52 -14.02 13.33
N LYS A 26 -12.70 -14.67 12.52
CA LYS A 26 -12.71 -16.13 12.35
C LYS A 26 -12.32 -16.86 13.64
N ILE A 27 -11.29 -16.39 14.35
CA ILE A 27 -10.86 -16.94 15.64
C ILE A 27 -11.97 -16.78 16.67
N ASN A 28 -12.56 -15.60 16.74
CA ASN A 28 -13.60 -15.29 17.75
C ASN A 28 -14.91 -16.05 17.54
N LYS A 29 -15.25 -16.45 16.30
CA LYS A 29 -16.42 -17.30 16.04
C LYS A 29 -16.38 -18.62 16.83
N ASN A 30 -15.18 -19.13 17.12
CA ASN A 30 -15.02 -20.40 17.81
C ASN A 30 -14.86 -20.24 19.32
N ASN A 31 -14.18 -19.20 19.82
CA ASN A 31 -13.78 -19.14 21.24
C ASN A 31 -13.73 -17.74 21.86
N ASN A 32 -14.14 -16.69 21.20
CA ASN A 32 -14.13 -15.29 21.72
C ASN A 32 -12.87 -14.89 22.50
N GLN A 33 -11.68 -15.19 21.92
CA GLN A 33 -10.38 -15.08 22.63
C GLN A 33 -9.74 -13.71 22.48
N ILE A 34 -10.12 -12.92 21.47
CA ILE A 34 -9.46 -11.67 21.09
C ILE A 34 -10.48 -10.53 21.13
N LYS A 35 -10.17 -9.49 21.92
CA LYS A 35 -10.79 -8.18 21.79
C LYS A 35 -9.92 -7.33 20.89
N HIS A 36 -10.31 -7.15 19.63
CA HIS A 36 -9.64 -6.28 18.68
C HIS A 36 -10.21 -4.86 18.79
N VAL A 37 -9.34 -3.88 18.99
CA VAL A 37 -9.69 -2.45 19.07
C VAL A 37 -8.93 -1.71 17.98
N ILE A 38 -9.61 -0.88 17.21
CA ILE A 38 -9.02 -0.14 16.10
C ILE A 38 -9.01 1.36 16.43
N ILE A 39 -7.80 1.94 16.45
CA ILE A 39 -7.59 3.38 16.59
C ILE A 39 -7.22 3.93 15.21
N ASN A 40 -8.03 4.85 14.70
CA ASN A 40 -7.74 5.59 13.48
C ASN A 40 -7.19 6.98 13.83
N THR A 41 -5.95 7.25 13.44
CA THR A 41 -5.32 8.55 13.64
C THR A 41 -5.87 9.61 12.68
N SER A 42 -6.57 9.20 11.62
CA SER A 42 -7.10 10.07 10.56
C SER A 42 -6.02 10.94 9.88
N GLN A 43 -4.77 10.42 9.78
CA GLN A 43 -3.65 11.13 9.15
C GLN A 43 -3.96 11.55 7.71
N HIS A 44 -4.71 10.73 6.95
CA HIS A 44 -5.35 11.16 5.72
C HIS A 44 -6.75 11.68 6.07
N TYR A 45 -6.87 12.98 6.24
CA TYR A 45 -8.01 13.71 6.79
C TYR A 45 -9.23 13.83 5.88
N ASP A 46 -9.22 13.24 4.68
CA ASP A 46 -10.44 13.16 3.88
C ASP A 46 -11.36 12.07 4.43
N TYR A 47 -12.22 12.51 5.36
CA TYR A 47 -13.16 11.66 6.06
C TYR A 47 -14.07 10.88 5.10
N ASN A 48 -14.53 11.52 4.01
CA ASN A 48 -15.42 10.88 3.04
C ASN A 48 -14.71 9.76 2.27
N MET A 49 -13.46 9.98 1.86
CA MET A 49 -12.65 8.95 1.20
C MET A 49 -12.33 7.78 2.14
N SER A 50 -12.05 8.06 3.40
CA SER A 50 -11.77 7.03 4.41
C SER A 50 -13.01 6.18 4.71
N GLN A 51 -14.17 6.80 4.92
CA GLN A 51 -15.42 6.08 5.15
C GLN A 51 -15.87 5.24 3.94
N ALA A 52 -15.74 5.78 2.73
CA ALA A 52 -16.05 5.03 1.51
C ALA A 52 -15.19 3.77 1.40
N LEU A 53 -13.90 3.84 1.77
CA LEU A 53 -13.00 2.70 1.76
C LEU A 53 -13.34 1.68 2.85
N PHE A 54 -13.67 2.11 4.08
CA PHE A 54 -14.12 1.20 5.13
C PHE A 54 -15.38 0.44 4.73
N LYS A 55 -16.35 1.12 4.09
CA LYS A 55 -17.55 0.48 3.53
C LYS A 55 -17.22 -0.52 2.42
N ASP A 56 -16.32 -0.17 1.50
CA ASP A 56 -15.90 -1.09 0.42
C ASP A 56 -15.17 -2.31 0.97
N LEU A 57 -14.34 -2.12 1.99
CA LEU A 57 -13.62 -3.19 2.69
C LEU A 57 -14.48 -3.94 3.72
N LEU A 58 -15.71 -3.54 3.99
CA LEU A 58 -16.58 -4.14 5.02
C LEU A 58 -15.86 -4.22 6.39
N ILE A 59 -15.27 -3.11 6.82
CA ILE A 59 -14.75 -2.94 8.18
C ILE A 59 -15.85 -2.22 8.96
N ASP A 60 -16.56 -2.97 9.80
CA ASP A 60 -17.82 -2.52 10.38
C ASP A 60 -17.63 -1.44 11.44
N ASN A 61 -16.53 -1.47 12.21
CA ASN A 61 -16.29 -0.51 13.28
C ASN A 61 -14.83 -0.08 13.40
N ILE A 62 -14.62 1.23 13.51
CA ILE A 62 -13.45 1.87 14.08
C ILE A 62 -13.83 2.28 15.50
N ASP A 63 -13.11 1.78 16.51
CA ASP A 63 -13.48 2.04 17.90
C ASP A 63 -13.14 3.46 18.34
N TYR A 64 -12.05 4.02 17.83
CA TYR A 64 -11.59 5.38 18.16
C TYR A 64 -11.07 6.09 16.93
N HIS A 65 -11.48 7.36 16.78
CA HIS A 65 -10.88 8.31 15.86
C HIS A 65 -10.12 9.35 16.67
N LEU A 66 -8.89 9.69 16.28
CA LEU A 66 -8.19 10.82 16.87
C LEU A 66 -8.80 12.11 16.32
N ASP A 67 -9.22 12.97 17.24
CA ASP A 67 -9.70 14.30 16.91
C ASP A 67 -8.48 15.24 16.77
N ILE A 68 -7.90 15.25 15.57
CA ILE A 68 -6.76 16.10 15.17
C ILE A 68 -7.14 16.82 13.89
N ASP A 69 -7.18 18.14 13.92
CA ASP A 69 -7.39 18.93 12.70
C ASP A 69 -6.07 19.13 11.95
N TYR A 70 -5.76 18.17 11.09
CA TYR A 70 -4.55 18.21 10.27
C TYR A 70 -4.47 19.37 9.27
N LYS A 71 -5.59 20.06 9.00
CA LYS A 71 -5.60 21.22 8.10
C LYS A 71 -4.93 22.44 8.73
N LEU A 72 -4.92 22.49 10.06
CA LEU A 72 -4.28 23.58 10.83
C LEU A 72 -2.80 23.30 11.12
N ILE A 73 -2.31 22.07 10.84
CA ILE A 73 -0.97 21.63 11.18
C ILE A 73 -0.12 21.61 9.91
N THR A 74 0.86 22.49 9.84
CA THR A 74 1.78 22.59 8.69
C THR A 74 3.08 21.81 8.90
N ASN A 75 3.49 21.62 10.17
CA ASN A 75 4.78 21.04 10.52
C ASN A 75 4.68 19.54 10.79
N PRO A 76 5.49 18.68 10.11
CA PRO A 76 5.46 17.23 10.33
C PRO A 76 5.76 16.79 11.77
N GLY A 77 6.63 17.54 12.47
CA GLY A 77 6.96 17.31 13.88
C GLY A 77 5.77 17.52 14.81
N GLU A 78 5.03 18.63 14.62
CA GLU A 78 3.81 18.92 15.39
C GLU A 78 2.73 17.87 15.14
N GLN A 79 2.54 17.48 13.89
CA GLN A 79 1.61 16.40 13.54
C GLN A 79 1.93 15.11 14.31
N THR A 80 3.21 14.70 14.31
CA THR A 80 3.65 13.49 15.01
C THR A 80 3.49 13.63 16.53
N ALA A 81 3.82 14.79 17.10
CA ALA A 81 3.69 15.05 18.55
C ALA A 81 2.23 14.97 19.02
N LEU A 82 1.28 15.52 18.26
CA LEU A 82 -0.14 15.44 18.58
C LEU A 82 -0.68 14.01 18.47
N MET A 83 -0.24 13.26 17.46
CA MET A 83 -0.57 11.83 17.37
C MET A 83 -0.06 11.07 18.60
N ILE A 84 1.20 11.28 19.00
CA ILE A 84 1.80 10.63 20.18
C ILE A 84 0.95 10.91 21.41
N LYS A 85 0.64 12.19 21.69
CA LYS A 85 -0.17 12.58 22.85
C LYS A 85 -1.53 11.90 22.89
N LYS A 86 -2.27 11.97 21.77
CA LYS A 86 -3.63 11.40 21.69
C LYS A 86 -3.63 9.87 21.72
N ILE A 87 -2.65 9.21 21.11
CA ILE A 87 -2.50 7.76 21.16
C ILE A 87 -2.18 7.31 22.59
N GLU A 88 -1.28 8.00 23.30
CA GLU A 88 -0.91 7.68 24.67
C GLU A 88 -2.13 7.70 25.61
N GLU A 89 -2.95 8.76 25.54
CA GLU A 89 -4.20 8.86 26.32
C GLU A 89 -5.13 7.66 26.10
N LEU A 90 -5.28 7.20 24.83
CA LEU A 90 -6.12 6.05 24.52
C LEU A 90 -5.49 4.72 24.95
N ILE A 91 -4.18 4.54 24.74
CA ILE A 91 -3.48 3.31 25.10
C ILE A 91 -3.50 3.09 26.60
N LEU A 92 -3.32 4.14 27.41
CA LEU A 92 -3.45 4.07 28.87
C LEU A 92 -4.85 3.65 29.30
N LYS A 93 -5.89 4.20 28.67
CA LYS A 93 -7.30 3.84 28.95
C LYS A 93 -7.63 2.42 28.52
N ILE A 94 -7.15 1.99 27.34
CA ILE A 94 -7.45 0.68 26.77
C ILE A 94 -6.67 -0.42 27.51
N ASN A 95 -5.41 -0.16 27.88
CA ASN A 95 -4.48 -1.10 28.49
C ASN A 95 -4.39 -2.41 27.69
N PRO A 96 -3.80 -2.41 26.47
CA PRO A 96 -3.74 -3.56 25.58
C PRO A 96 -2.61 -4.54 25.98
N ASP A 97 -2.78 -5.83 25.63
CA ASP A 97 -1.72 -6.83 25.75
C ASP A 97 -0.63 -6.68 24.66
N ILE A 98 -1.02 -6.16 23.47
CA ILE A 98 -0.13 -5.93 22.32
C ILE A 98 -0.74 -4.87 21.42
N VAL A 99 0.13 -4.10 20.77
CA VAL A 99 -0.27 -3.11 19.76
C VAL A 99 0.31 -3.48 18.40
N MET A 100 -0.52 -3.43 17.36
CA MET A 100 -0.14 -3.66 15.97
C MET A 100 -0.03 -2.33 15.24
N VAL A 101 1.08 -2.10 14.57
CA VAL A 101 1.32 -0.95 13.69
C VAL A 101 1.65 -1.43 12.28
N TYR A 102 1.37 -0.62 11.25
CA TYR A 102 1.36 -1.05 9.86
C TYR A 102 2.18 -0.14 8.96
N GLY A 103 3.15 -0.69 8.23
CA GLY A 103 3.94 0.04 7.24
C GLY A 103 4.81 1.14 7.86
N ASP A 104 4.79 2.34 7.29
CA ASP A 104 5.84 3.35 7.47
C ASP A 104 5.33 4.80 7.59
N THR A 105 4.06 4.98 7.98
CA THR A 105 3.48 6.32 8.12
C THR A 105 3.83 6.96 9.47
N ASN A 106 3.54 8.26 9.63
CA ASN A 106 3.68 8.94 10.91
C ASN A 106 2.80 8.29 12.01
N SER A 107 1.63 7.77 11.64
CA SER A 107 0.76 7.02 12.54
C SER A 107 1.44 5.76 13.09
N THR A 108 2.20 5.06 12.24
CA THR A 108 3.00 3.89 12.59
C THR A 108 4.06 4.25 13.62
N LEU A 109 4.86 5.28 13.34
CA LEU A 109 5.92 5.75 14.23
C LEU A 109 5.36 6.27 15.55
N ALA A 110 4.33 7.09 15.52
CA ALA A 110 3.71 7.65 16.73
C ALA A 110 3.19 6.54 17.66
N GLY A 111 2.48 5.55 17.10
CA GLY A 111 2.01 4.39 17.85
C GLY A 111 3.15 3.57 18.45
N ALA A 112 4.20 3.33 17.68
CA ALA A 112 5.36 2.57 18.13
C ALA A 112 6.11 3.30 19.26
N ILE A 113 6.33 4.62 19.15
CA ILE A 113 6.97 5.42 20.20
C ILE A 113 6.19 5.33 21.51
N VAL A 114 4.88 5.55 21.48
CA VAL A 114 4.03 5.47 22.68
C VAL A 114 4.16 4.10 23.33
N CYS A 115 3.97 3.03 22.57
CA CYS A 115 3.94 1.68 23.11
C CYS A 115 5.31 1.26 23.65
N SER A 116 6.42 1.68 23.00
CA SER A 116 7.76 1.39 23.50
C SER A 116 8.03 2.07 24.87
N LYS A 117 7.58 3.33 25.03
CA LYS A 117 7.69 4.07 26.30
C LYS A 117 6.84 3.45 27.41
N LEU A 118 5.67 2.96 27.08
CA LEU A 118 4.76 2.28 28.01
C LEU A 118 5.10 0.80 28.21
N LYS A 119 6.18 0.29 27.58
CA LYS A 119 6.63 -1.11 27.66
C LYS A 119 5.57 -2.11 27.19
N ILE A 120 4.70 -1.71 26.26
CA ILE A 120 3.69 -2.57 25.63
C ILE A 120 4.33 -3.23 24.40
N PRO A 121 4.22 -4.55 24.23
CA PRO A 121 4.73 -5.24 23.06
C PRO A 121 4.16 -4.69 21.76
N ILE A 122 5.03 -4.49 20.75
CA ILE A 122 4.66 -3.95 19.44
C ILE A 122 4.84 -5.04 18.40
N ALA A 123 3.82 -5.23 17.57
CA ALA A 123 3.86 -6.03 16.35
C ALA A 123 3.87 -5.11 15.13
N HIS A 124 4.98 -5.05 14.42
CA HIS A 124 5.12 -4.25 13.20
C HIS A 124 4.81 -5.10 11.97
N ILE A 125 3.71 -4.78 11.30
CA ILE A 125 3.27 -5.42 10.06
C ILE A 125 3.92 -4.72 8.87
N GLU A 126 4.53 -5.47 7.96
CA GLU A 126 5.31 -4.99 6.82
C GLU A 126 6.67 -4.38 7.25
N SER A 127 7.33 -5.03 8.20
CA SER A 127 8.64 -4.62 8.71
C SER A 127 9.80 -5.01 7.78
N GLY A 128 10.96 -4.35 7.97
CA GLY A 128 12.21 -4.70 7.29
C GLY A 128 12.34 -4.26 5.84
N LEU A 129 11.41 -3.50 5.29
CA LEU A 129 11.56 -2.86 3.98
C LEU A 129 12.56 -1.71 4.08
N ARG A 130 13.40 -1.52 3.04
CA ARG A 130 14.39 -0.43 2.96
C ARG A 130 14.48 0.13 1.55
N SER A 131 14.35 1.45 1.44
CA SER A 131 14.69 2.21 0.23
C SER A 131 16.14 2.71 0.26
N TYR A 132 16.73 2.73 1.46
CA TYR A 132 18.06 3.30 1.76
C TYR A 132 18.16 4.82 1.49
N ASN A 133 17.04 5.49 1.23
CA ASN A 133 16.97 6.93 1.08
C ASN A 133 16.44 7.58 2.37
N LYS A 134 17.35 8.05 3.22
CA LYS A 134 17.01 8.67 4.51
C LYS A 134 16.40 10.07 4.40
N PHE A 135 16.30 10.65 3.21
CA PHE A 135 15.52 11.87 2.98
C PHE A 135 14.01 11.57 2.86
N MET A 136 13.64 10.31 2.65
CA MET A 136 12.25 9.87 2.67
C MET A 136 11.73 9.78 4.11
N PRO A 137 10.64 10.48 4.48
CA PRO A 137 10.02 10.36 5.79
C PRO A 137 9.61 8.93 6.13
N GLU A 138 9.11 8.18 5.15
CA GLU A 138 8.72 6.79 5.31
C GLU A 138 9.91 5.88 5.66
N GLU A 139 11.11 6.14 5.11
CA GLU A 139 12.31 5.36 5.45
C GLU A 139 12.72 5.58 6.90
N ILE A 140 12.65 6.83 7.38
CA ILE A 140 12.91 7.16 8.77
C ILE A 140 11.91 6.45 9.67
N ASN A 141 10.62 6.54 9.34
CA ASN A 141 9.55 5.94 10.13
C ASN A 141 9.72 4.43 10.28
N ARG A 142 10.03 3.71 9.15
CA ARG A 142 10.15 2.24 9.19
C ARG A 142 11.38 1.77 9.96
N ILE A 143 12.52 2.46 9.80
CA ILE A 143 13.74 2.13 10.55
C ILE A 143 13.48 2.28 12.06
N LEU A 144 12.98 3.43 12.48
CA LEU A 144 12.72 3.68 13.91
C LEU A 144 11.69 2.69 14.49
N THR A 145 10.60 2.44 13.76
CA THR A 145 9.57 1.50 14.18
C THR A 145 10.11 0.09 14.33
N ASP A 146 10.91 -0.39 13.36
CA ASP A 146 11.52 -1.71 13.41
C ASP A 146 12.38 -1.87 14.67
N HIS A 147 13.24 -0.87 14.97
CA HIS A 147 14.18 -0.95 16.09
C HIS A 147 13.54 -0.89 17.49
N ILE A 148 12.28 -0.45 17.61
CA ILE A 148 11.54 -0.41 18.86
C ILE A 148 10.41 -1.44 18.94
N SER A 149 10.29 -2.33 17.95
CA SER A 149 9.26 -3.37 17.90
C SER A 149 9.71 -4.69 18.50
N THR A 150 8.76 -5.44 19.08
CA THR A 150 8.97 -6.77 19.65
C THR A 150 8.86 -7.88 18.62
N PHE A 151 7.84 -7.76 17.74
CA PHE A 151 7.56 -8.71 16.67
C PHE A 151 7.61 -7.98 15.33
N LEU A 152 8.52 -8.42 14.46
CA LEU A 152 8.72 -7.86 13.13
C LEU A 152 8.20 -8.83 12.08
N PHE A 153 7.03 -8.55 11.56
CA PHE A 153 6.37 -9.38 10.54
C PHE A 153 6.76 -8.90 9.15
N CYS A 154 7.74 -9.58 8.57
CA CYS A 154 8.34 -9.26 7.29
C CYS A 154 7.52 -9.82 6.13
N PRO A 155 7.26 -9.03 5.07
CA PRO A 155 6.53 -9.50 3.89
C PRO A 155 7.36 -10.42 2.99
N THR A 156 8.69 -10.29 3.03
CA THR A 156 9.60 -10.97 2.11
C THR A 156 10.87 -11.48 2.80
N LYS A 157 11.58 -12.38 2.12
CA LYS A 157 12.91 -12.81 2.57
C LYS A 157 13.91 -11.64 2.60
N ASN A 158 13.82 -10.71 1.64
CA ASN A 158 14.70 -9.55 1.58
C ASN A 158 14.52 -8.65 2.79
N SER A 159 13.30 -8.45 3.26
CA SER A 159 13.02 -7.68 4.48
C SER A 159 13.72 -8.28 5.71
N VAL A 160 13.71 -9.62 5.86
CA VAL A 160 14.45 -10.30 6.93
C VAL A 160 15.96 -10.11 6.78
N ILE A 161 16.49 -10.14 5.54
CA ILE A 161 17.91 -9.92 5.26
C ILE A 161 18.33 -8.49 5.62
N ASN A 162 17.50 -7.50 5.35
CA ASN A 162 17.75 -6.10 5.72
C ASN A 162 17.90 -5.97 7.25
N LEU A 163 16.95 -6.51 8.01
CA LEU A 163 17.01 -6.51 9.48
C LEU A 163 18.20 -7.28 10.02
N LYS A 164 18.58 -8.39 9.37
CA LYS A 164 19.83 -9.11 9.72
C LYS A 164 21.06 -8.20 9.60
N LYS A 165 21.15 -7.41 8.53
CA LYS A 165 22.26 -6.45 8.32
C LYS A 165 22.27 -5.34 9.38
N GLU A 166 21.13 -5.01 9.95
CA GLU A 166 20.97 -4.03 11.03
C GLU A 166 21.17 -4.61 12.44
N GLY A 167 21.58 -5.90 12.53
CA GLY A 167 21.99 -6.52 13.78
C GLY A 167 20.91 -7.35 14.50
N PHE A 168 19.74 -7.53 13.92
CA PHE A 168 18.72 -8.42 14.48
C PHE A 168 19.19 -9.88 14.44
N LYS A 169 18.95 -10.63 15.52
CA LYS A 169 19.51 -11.99 15.71
C LYS A 169 18.48 -13.11 15.58
N ASN A 170 17.26 -12.94 16.10
CA ASN A 170 16.22 -13.97 16.06
C ASN A 170 15.44 -13.93 14.76
N LEU A 171 15.91 -14.62 13.75
CA LEU A 171 15.41 -14.50 12.38
C LEU A 171 14.78 -15.80 11.90
N ILE A 172 13.58 -15.70 11.32
CA ILE A 172 12.93 -16.77 10.57
C ILE A 172 12.74 -16.31 9.11
N PRO A 173 13.75 -16.53 8.24
CA PRO A 173 13.75 -15.97 6.88
C PRO A 173 12.88 -16.73 5.88
N THR A 174 12.55 -17.98 6.16
CA THR A 174 11.62 -18.77 5.35
C THR A 174 10.19 -18.43 5.71
N LEU A 175 9.29 -18.45 4.72
CA LEU A 175 7.86 -18.26 4.99
C LEU A 175 7.40 -19.23 6.10
N ILE A 176 6.85 -18.67 7.17
CA ILE A 176 6.48 -19.47 8.33
C ILE A 176 5.12 -20.16 8.09
N THR A 177 5.01 -21.38 8.56
CA THR A 177 3.74 -22.14 8.57
C THR A 177 3.14 -22.14 9.97
N LEU A 178 1.81 -22.29 10.07
CA LEU A 178 1.10 -22.41 11.35
C LEU A 178 1.70 -23.49 12.25
N LYS A 179 2.12 -24.64 11.67
CA LYS A 179 2.77 -25.73 12.41
C LYS A 179 4.08 -25.31 13.07
N LYS A 180 4.85 -24.41 12.43
CA LYS A 180 6.10 -23.87 13.01
C LYS A 180 5.81 -22.79 14.04
N ILE A 181 4.88 -21.89 13.79
CA ILE A 181 4.49 -20.83 14.74
C ILE A 181 4.02 -21.39 16.07
N ASN A 182 3.22 -22.46 16.04
CA ASN A 182 2.71 -23.11 17.27
C ASN A 182 3.81 -23.74 18.14
N LYS A 183 5.03 -23.89 17.61
CA LYS A 183 6.20 -24.39 18.35
C LYS A 183 7.05 -23.26 18.96
N LEU A 184 6.78 -22.00 18.63
CA LEU A 184 7.54 -20.86 19.15
C LEU A 184 7.07 -20.52 20.57
N ASN A 185 8.02 -20.36 21.47
CA ASN A 185 7.74 -19.75 22.76
C ASN A 185 7.79 -18.24 22.64
N LEU A 186 6.64 -17.60 22.32
CA LEU A 186 6.58 -16.17 22.12
C LEU A 186 6.88 -15.32 23.36
N LYS A 187 6.84 -15.92 24.56
CA LYS A 187 7.10 -15.22 25.84
C LYS A 187 8.56 -14.82 26.05
N ILE A 188 9.50 -15.42 25.32
CA ILE A 188 10.94 -15.08 25.43
C ILE A 188 11.32 -13.82 24.64
N TYR A 189 10.43 -13.33 23.77
CA TYR A 189 10.71 -12.17 22.93
C TYR A 189 10.19 -10.89 23.57
N ASN A 190 10.98 -9.83 23.47
CA ASN A 190 10.67 -8.49 23.95
C ASN A 190 11.48 -7.46 23.14
N ILE A 191 11.43 -6.19 23.50
CA ILE A 191 12.12 -5.12 22.77
C ILE A 191 13.65 -5.31 22.70
N ASN A 192 14.27 -5.93 23.73
CA ASN A 192 15.72 -6.23 23.75
C ASN A 192 16.07 -7.53 23.02
N ASN A 193 15.08 -8.37 22.75
CA ASN A 193 15.22 -9.67 22.09
C ASN A 193 14.08 -9.86 21.09
N PRO A 194 13.99 -9.00 20.04
CA PRO A 194 12.88 -9.03 19.09
C PRO A 194 12.92 -10.25 18.18
N LEU A 195 11.74 -10.66 17.71
CA LEU A 195 11.56 -11.77 16.78
C LEU A 195 11.22 -11.25 15.38
N VAL A 196 12.04 -11.63 14.41
CA VAL A 196 11.85 -11.29 12.97
C VAL A 196 11.35 -12.51 12.22
N ILE A 197 10.18 -12.40 11.61
CA ILE A 197 9.52 -13.53 10.95
C ILE A 197 9.09 -13.13 9.53
N ASN A 198 9.45 -13.96 8.55
CA ASN A 198 8.83 -13.88 7.23
C ASN A 198 7.44 -14.52 7.29
N VAL A 199 6.40 -13.71 7.29
CA VAL A 199 4.99 -14.13 7.34
C VAL A 199 4.32 -14.09 5.97
N GLY A 200 5.00 -13.58 4.96
CA GLY A 200 4.42 -13.26 3.67
C GLY A 200 3.75 -11.88 3.65
N ASP A 201 3.20 -11.54 2.51
CA ASP A 201 2.68 -10.22 2.23
C ASP A 201 1.18 -10.14 2.48
N ILE A 202 0.78 -9.33 3.45
CA ILE A 202 -0.63 -9.12 3.81
C ILE A 202 -1.44 -8.48 2.65
N MET A 203 -0.79 -7.73 1.76
CA MET A 203 -1.43 -7.19 0.56
C MET A 203 -1.84 -8.30 -0.40
N TYR A 204 -1.05 -9.39 -0.46
CA TYR A 204 -1.41 -10.56 -1.27
C TYR A 204 -2.67 -11.25 -0.74
N ASP A 205 -2.83 -11.34 0.57
CA ASP A 205 -4.03 -11.92 1.17
C ASP A 205 -5.28 -11.11 0.83
N LEU A 206 -5.21 -9.77 0.94
CA LEU A 206 -6.31 -8.91 0.54
C LEU A 206 -6.60 -9.00 -0.96
N LEU A 207 -5.56 -8.98 -1.78
CA LEU A 207 -5.70 -9.09 -3.23
C LEU A 207 -6.47 -10.36 -3.61
N ASN A 208 -6.17 -11.49 -2.96
CA ASN A 208 -6.89 -12.74 -3.17
C ASN A 208 -8.38 -12.63 -2.80
N ILE A 209 -8.71 -12.00 -1.67
CA ILE A 209 -10.10 -11.77 -1.25
C ILE A 209 -10.84 -10.92 -2.29
N VAL A 210 -10.19 -9.86 -2.80
CA VAL A 210 -10.79 -8.97 -3.79
C VAL A 210 -10.93 -9.64 -5.16
N LEU A 211 -9.93 -10.43 -5.58
CA LEU A 211 -10.03 -11.20 -6.82
C LEU A 211 -11.20 -12.21 -6.80
N ASP A 212 -11.42 -12.87 -5.67
CA ASP A 212 -12.58 -13.76 -5.52
C ASP A 212 -13.92 -13.00 -5.61
N LYS A 213 -13.97 -11.76 -5.04
CA LYS A 213 -15.13 -10.87 -5.18
C LYS A 213 -15.33 -10.42 -6.64
N ILE A 214 -14.24 -10.03 -7.33
CA ILE A 214 -14.26 -9.62 -8.75
C ILE A 214 -14.78 -10.78 -9.61
N LYS A 215 -14.26 -11.99 -9.45
CA LYS A 215 -14.68 -13.17 -10.23
C LYS A 215 -16.17 -13.45 -10.10
N LYS A 216 -16.68 -13.46 -8.87
CA LYS A 216 -18.11 -13.70 -8.59
C LYS A 216 -19.03 -12.61 -9.18
N ASN A 217 -18.52 -11.41 -9.39
CA ASN A 217 -19.27 -10.24 -9.82
C ASN A 217 -18.74 -9.60 -11.11
N TYR A 218 -17.94 -10.31 -11.90
CA TYR A 218 -17.23 -9.74 -13.05
C TYR A 218 -18.15 -8.98 -14.00
N ASN A 219 -19.31 -9.57 -14.35
CA ASN A 219 -20.29 -8.95 -15.25
C ASN A 219 -21.05 -7.77 -14.62
N LYS A 220 -20.94 -7.57 -13.30
CA LYS A 220 -21.57 -6.47 -12.57
C LYS A 220 -20.64 -5.26 -12.42
N ILE A 221 -19.35 -5.44 -12.68
CA ILE A 221 -18.36 -4.34 -12.64
C ILE A 221 -18.42 -3.64 -13.99
N ASP A 222 -18.98 -2.46 -14.00
CA ASP A 222 -19.33 -1.74 -15.24
C ASP A 222 -18.39 -0.56 -15.56
N ILE A 223 -17.30 -0.39 -14.80
CA ILE A 223 -16.40 0.75 -14.94
C ILE A 223 -15.82 0.89 -16.37
N LEU A 224 -15.40 -0.20 -17.00
CA LEU A 224 -14.88 -0.15 -18.36
C LEU A 224 -15.99 0.19 -19.38
N LYS A 225 -17.21 -0.33 -19.16
CA LYS A 225 -18.38 0.00 -19.99
C LYS A 225 -18.74 1.47 -19.88
N LYS A 226 -18.72 2.04 -18.68
CA LYS A 226 -18.98 3.47 -18.44
C LYS A 226 -17.95 4.38 -19.10
N LEU A 227 -16.71 3.90 -19.24
CA LEU A 227 -15.63 4.65 -19.89
C LEU A 227 -15.54 4.39 -21.40
N ASP A 228 -16.39 3.52 -21.94
CA ASP A 228 -16.35 3.07 -23.34
C ASP A 228 -14.95 2.60 -23.75
N ILE A 229 -14.40 1.69 -22.93
CA ILE A 229 -13.06 1.15 -23.12
C ILE A 229 -13.09 -0.38 -22.99
N LEU A 230 -12.29 -1.05 -23.82
CA LEU A 230 -12.11 -2.49 -23.74
C LEU A 230 -10.94 -2.87 -22.79
N SER A 231 -10.98 -4.12 -22.31
CA SER A 231 -9.86 -4.72 -21.59
C SER A 231 -8.61 -4.70 -22.47
N LEU A 232 -7.47 -4.39 -21.88
CA LEU A 232 -6.15 -4.28 -22.50
C LEU A 232 -5.98 -3.12 -23.54
N ASP A 233 -6.98 -2.24 -23.65
CA ASP A 233 -6.89 -1.08 -24.55
C ASP A 233 -6.45 0.21 -23.85
N TYR A 234 -6.00 0.09 -22.62
CA TYR A 234 -5.56 1.24 -21.85
C TYR A 234 -4.34 0.97 -20.98
N ILE A 235 -3.68 2.05 -20.66
CA ILE A 235 -2.63 2.17 -19.63
C ILE A 235 -3.29 2.77 -18.39
N LEU A 236 -3.09 2.17 -17.22
CA LEU A 236 -3.54 2.76 -15.97
C LEU A 236 -2.44 3.64 -15.39
N LEU A 237 -2.76 4.91 -15.14
CA LEU A 237 -1.83 5.91 -14.61
C LEU A 237 -2.18 6.29 -13.18
N THR A 238 -1.14 6.45 -12.33
CA THR A 238 -1.27 7.09 -11.03
C THR A 238 -0.05 7.95 -10.74
N ILE A 239 -0.24 9.24 -10.46
CA ILE A 239 0.78 10.18 -10.01
C ILE A 239 0.21 10.96 -8.83
N HIS A 240 0.82 10.84 -7.64
CA HIS A 240 0.34 11.51 -6.43
C HIS A 240 1.45 11.77 -5.39
N ARG A 241 2.68 11.29 -5.61
CA ARG A 241 3.78 11.55 -4.70
C ARG A 241 4.21 13.01 -4.76
N GLN A 242 4.61 13.50 -3.60
CA GLN A 242 5.04 14.89 -3.40
C GLN A 242 6.19 15.25 -4.33
N GLU A 243 7.21 14.40 -4.38
CA GLU A 243 8.39 14.55 -5.25
C GLU A 243 8.06 14.70 -6.75
N ASN A 244 6.92 14.11 -7.21
CA ASN A 244 6.48 14.18 -8.59
C ASN A 244 5.46 15.30 -8.88
N THR A 245 4.91 15.93 -7.84
CA THR A 245 3.82 16.90 -7.97
C THR A 245 4.18 18.29 -7.47
N GLU A 246 5.23 18.47 -6.65
CA GLU A 246 5.64 19.78 -6.17
C GLU A 246 6.40 20.59 -7.23
N ASP A 247 7.22 19.93 -8.06
CA ASP A 247 7.86 20.57 -9.20
C ASP A 247 7.02 20.36 -10.47
N ILE A 248 6.56 21.49 -11.02
CA ILE A 248 5.73 21.50 -12.23
C ILE A 248 6.46 20.87 -13.42
N ASN A 249 7.77 21.12 -13.56
CA ASN A 249 8.55 20.58 -14.67
C ASN A 249 8.62 19.06 -14.59
N THR A 250 8.89 18.53 -13.40
CA THR A 250 8.89 17.07 -13.15
C THR A 250 7.53 16.44 -13.51
N LEU A 251 6.44 17.06 -13.11
CA LEU A 251 5.08 16.57 -13.45
C LEU A 251 4.84 16.58 -14.95
N VAL A 252 5.18 17.67 -15.65
CA VAL A 252 5.03 17.81 -17.10
C VAL A 252 5.90 16.79 -17.84
N ASP A 253 7.14 16.56 -17.42
CA ASP A 253 8.03 15.56 -18.01
C ASP A 253 7.47 14.14 -17.85
N LEU A 254 6.93 13.79 -16.68
CA LEU A 254 6.24 12.50 -16.47
C LEU A 254 5.00 12.35 -17.36
N LEU A 255 4.18 13.39 -17.50
CA LEU A 255 3.00 13.36 -18.35
C LEU A 255 3.37 13.24 -19.84
N ASN A 256 4.44 13.91 -20.30
CA ASN A 256 5.00 13.72 -21.62
C ASN A 256 5.48 12.29 -21.85
N PHE A 257 6.22 11.72 -20.90
CA PHE A 257 6.62 10.32 -20.95
C PHE A 257 5.41 9.38 -21.08
N VAL A 258 4.37 9.58 -20.28
CA VAL A 258 3.13 8.78 -20.36
C VAL A 258 2.49 8.89 -21.74
N LYS A 259 2.44 10.09 -22.32
CA LYS A 259 1.94 10.33 -23.67
C LYS A 259 2.74 9.56 -24.72
N GLU A 260 4.07 9.60 -24.64
CA GLU A 260 4.91 8.87 -25.60
C GLU A 260 4.74 7.34 -25.47
N VAL A 261 4.58 6.82 -24.25
CA VAL A 261 4.22 5.42 -24.03
C VAL A 261 2.84 5.08 -24.61
N SER A 262 1.84 5.94 -24.36
CA SER A 262 0.48 5.82 -24.93
C SER A 262 0.49 5.74 -26.45
N LYS A 263 1.22 6.64 -27.11
CA LYS A 263 1.38 6.65 -28.58
C LYS A 263 2.11 5.40 -29.08
N LYS A 264 3.22 5.03 -28.44
CA LYS A 264 4.03 3.87 -28.83
C LYS A 264 3.23 2.58 -28.88
N TYR A 265 2.30 2.39 -27.94
CA TYR A 265 1.49 1.19 -27.82
C TYR A 265 0.07 1.36 -28.37
N ASN A 266 -0.27 2.54 -28.88
CA ASN A 266 -1.62 2.89 -29.34
C ASN A 266 -2.69 2.57 -28.29
N LYS A 267 -2.49 3.03 -27.04
CA LYS A 267 -3.39 2.79 -25.91
C LYS A 267 -3.85 4.09 -25.29
N LYS A 268 -5.12 4.18 -24.90
CA LYS A 268 -5.64 5.29 -24.10
C LYS A 268 -5.02 5.27 -22.69
N VAL A 269 -5.09 6.36 -21.96
CA VAL A 269 -4.63 6.44 -20.56
C VAL A 269 -5.83 6.66 -19.65
N ILE A 270 -6.12 5.72 -18.75
CA ILE A 270 -7.08 5.95 -17.67
C ILE A 270 -6.30 6.50 -16.48
N PHE A 271 -6.70 7.68 -16.01
CA PHE A 271 -6.06 8.38 -14.91
C PHE A 271 -7.06 8.67 -13.78
N PRO A 272 -7.23 7.74 -12.82
CA PRO A 272 -7.92 8.03 -11.55
C PRO A 272 -7.11 9.06 -10.79
N ILE A 273 -7.47 10.34 -10.92
CA ILE A 273 -6.62 11.44 -10.45
C ILE A 273 -6.84 11.73 -8.97
N HIS A 274 -5.75 11.82 -8.21
CA HIS A 274 -5.82 12.24 -6.82
C HIS A 274 -6.18 13.73 -6.73
N PRO A 275 -7.02 14.19 -5.78
CA PRO A 275 -7.45 15.58 -5.67
C PRO A 275 -6.31 16.60 -5.66
N ARG A 276 -5.20 16.28 -4.98
CA ARG A 276 -3.99 17.11 -4.97
C ARG A 276 -3.41 17.30 -6.38
N THR A 277 -3.24 16.21 -7.12
CA THR A 277 -2.70 16.22 -8.49
C THR A 277 -3.65 16.92 -9.44
N SER A 278 -4.96 16.71 -9.28
CA SER A 278 -6.00 17.39 -10.06
C SER A 278 -5.92 18.91 -9.91
N LYS A 279 -5.74 19.40 -8.67
CA LYS A 279 -5.60 20.83 -8.41
C LYS A 279 -4.39 21.43 -9.16
N ILE A 280 -3.24 20.77 -9.07
CA ILE A 280 -2.01 21.24 -9.72
C ILE A 280 -2.16 21.21 -11.26
N ILE A 281 -2.68 20.13 -11.83
CA ILE A 281 -2.91 20.02 -13.27
C ILE A 281 -3.89 21.11 -13.75
N ASN A 282 -4.95 21.39 -13.02
CA ASN A 282 -5.91 22.44 -13.38
C ASN A 282 -5.28 23.84 -13.31
N GLU A 283 -4.36 24.09 -12.41
CA GLU A 283 -3.59 25.34 -12.34
C GLU A 283 -2.66 25.51 -13.57
N ILE A 284 -1.98 24.44 -13.97
CA ILE A 284 -1.10 24.44 -15.14
C ILE A 284 -1.91 24.61 -16.42
N LEU A 285 -3.06 23.93 -16.54
CA LEU A 285 -3.95 24.04 -17.72
C LEU A 285 -4.46 25.46 -17.94
N LYS A 286 -4.64 26.26 -16.89
CA LYS A 286 -5.02 27.69 -17.04
C LYS A 286 -3.91 28.52 -17.68
N SER A 287 -2.66 28.14 -17.51
CA SER A 287 -1.48 28.90 -17.96
C SER A 287 -0.83 28.34 -19.22
N SER A 288 -1.09 27.08 -19.61
CA SER A 288 -0.42 26.40 -20.73
C SER A 288 -1.38 25.60 -21.59
N LYS A 289 -1.51 25.99 -22.87
CA LYS A 289 -2.24 25.21 -23.90
C LYS A 289 -1.49 23.93 -24.28
N GLU A 290 -0.22 23.81 -23.96
CA GLU A 290 0.61 22.66 -24.31
C GLU A 290 0.20 21.41 -23.52
N LEU A 291 -0.20 21.57 -22.26
CA LEU A 291 -0.64 20.46 -21.41
C LEU A 291 -1.94 19.83 -21.95
N TYR A 292 -2.84 20.59 -22.57
CA TYR A 292 -4.01 20.01 -23.24
C TYR A 292 -3.62 19.03 -24.34
N LYS A 293 -2.60 19.37 -25.14
CA LYS A 293 -2.08 18.49 -26.21
C LYS A 293 -1.36 17.25 -25.63
N ILE A 294 -0.80 17.35 -24.42
CA ILE A 294 -0.18 16.21 -23.74
C ILE A 294 -1.26 15.22 -23.32
N MET A 295 -2.37 15.71 -22.80
CA MET A 295 -3.41 14.90 -22.18
C MET A 295 -4.57 14.52 -23.12
N ASP A 296 -4.44 14.73 -24.43
CA ASP A 296 -5.48 14.48 -25.43
C ASP A 296 -6.00 13.02 -25.42
N ASN A 297 -5.14 12.06 -25.09
CA ASN A 297 -5.45 10.63 -24.99
C ASN A 297 -5.78 10.15 -23.56
N PHE A 298 -5.93 11.09 -22.60
CA PHE A 298 -6.14 10.75 -21.19
C PHE A 298 -7.63 10.82 -20.85
N ILE A 299 -8.12 9.77 -20.22
CA ILE A 299 -9.44 9.68 -19.61
C ILE A 299 -9.26 9.90 -18.12
N ILE A 300 -9.49 11.14 -17.69
CA ILE A 300 -9.40 11.54 -16.29
C ILE A 300 -10.70 11.13 -15.59
N ILE A 301 -10.58 10.40 -14.49
CA ILE A 301 -11.72 9.98 -13.69
C ILE A 301 -11.47 10.30 -12.21
N GLU A 302 -12.55 10.39 -11.44
CA GLU A 302 -12.48 10.49 -9.98
C GLU A 302 -11.79 9.26 -9.37
N PRO A 303 -11.23 9.40 -8.15
CA PRO A 303 -10.68 8.26 -7.42
C PRO A 303 -11.72 7.15 -7.27
N VAL A 304 -11.32 5.92 -7.62
CA VAL A 304 -12.22 4.77 -7.61
C VAL A 304 -12.10 3.95 -6.31
N LYS A 305 -13.10 3.11 -6.05
CA LYS A 305 -13.08 2.13 -4.96
C LYS A 305 -11.93 1.14 -5.13
N TYR A 306 -11.51 0.51 -4.06
CA TYR A 306 -10.39 -0.45 -4.09
C TYR A 306 -10.68 -1.63 -5.03
N THR A 307 -11.89 -2.20 -4.98
CA THR A 307 -12.31 -3.29 -5.88
C THR A 307 -12.24 -2.87 -7.36
N ASP A 308 -12.71 -1.67 -7.69
CA ASP A 308 -12.66 -1.14 -9.06
C ASP A 308 -11.24 -0.84 -9.50
N ASN A 309 -10.37 -0.37 -8.59
CA ASN A 309 -8.96 -0.16 -8.86
C ASN A 309 -8.24 -1.47 -9.20
N ILE A 310 -8.46 -2.54 -8.43
CA ILE A 310 -7.91 -3.87 -8.73
C ILE A 310 -8.45 -4.40 -10.06
N PHE A 311 -9.73 -4.15 -10.37
CA PHE A 311 -10.31 -4.52 -11.65
C PHE A 311 -9.65 -3.74 -12.81
N LEU A 312 -9.41 -2.43 -12.65
CA LEU A 312 -8.69 -1.62 -13.63
C LEU A 312 -7.24 -2.10 -13.80
N ILE A 313 -6.51 -2.41 -12.72
CA ILE A 313 -5.15 -2.97 -12.83
C ILE A 313 -5.18 -4.28 -13.60
N LEU A 314 -6.08 -5.19 -13.24
CA LEU A 314 -6.18 -6.52 -13.85
C LEU A 314 -6.42 -6.45 -15.36
N ASN A 315 -7.23 -5.51 -15.82
CA ASN A 315 -7.60 -5.33 -17.23
C ASN A 315 -6.74 -4.31 -17.98
N ALA A 316 -5.75 -3.68 -17.33
CA ALA A 316 -4.84 -2.75 -17.97
C ALA A 316 -3.84 -3.47 -18.89
N PHE A 317 -3.46 -2.86 -20.00
CA PHE A 317 -2.33 -3.29 -20.82
C PHE A 317 -1.01 -3.20 -20.02
N MET A 318 -0.81 -2.06 -19.35
CA MET A 318 0.28 -1.83 -18.40
C MET A 318 -0.13 -0.78 -17.35
N VAL A 319 0.66 -0.69 -16.30
CA VAL A 319 0.50 0.30 -15.23
C VAL A 319 1.71 1.23 -15.21
N LEU A 320 1.46 2.54 -15.16
CA LEU A 320 2.45 3.57 -14.90
C LEU A 320 2.11 4.22 -13.54
N THR A 321 3.00 4.13 -12.56
CA THR A 321 2.66 4.56 -11.20
C THR A 321 3.86 5.00 -10.37
N ASP A 322 3.66 6.00 -9.52
CA ASP A 322 4.59 6.37 -8.45
C ASP A 322 4.21 5.76 -7.09
N SER A 323 3.09 5.04 -7.03
CA SER A 323 2.58 4.41 -5.81
C SER A 323 3.28 3.10 -5.49
N GLY A 324 3.89 3.00 -4.28
CA GLY A 324 4.49 1.75 -3.80
C GLY A 324 3.49 0.59 -3.65
N GLY A 325 2.26 0.88 -3.23
CA GLY A 325 1.19 -0.12 -3.14
C GLY A 325 0.75 -0.63 -4.51
N LEU A 326 0.51 0.29 -5.45
CA LEU A 326 -0.03 -0.05 -6.76
C LEU A 326 0.98 -0.82 -7.62
N GLN A 327 2.29 -0.47 -7.57
CA GLN A 327 3.33 -1.25 -8.24
C GLN A 327 3.37 -2.70 -7.72
N LYS A 328 3.12 -2.90 -6.43
CA LYS A 328 3.08 -4.23 -5.83
C LYS A 328 1.84 -5.01 -6.24
N GLU A 329 0.67 -4.38 -6.22
CA GLU A 329 -0.58 -4.98 -6.70
C GLU A 329 -0.46 -5.39 -8.18
N ALA A 330 0.07 -4.53 -9.03
CA ALA A 330 0.29 -4.82 -10.45
C ALA A 330 1.29 -5.98 -10.63
N TYR A 331 2.38 -6.01 -9.87
CA TYR A 331 3.35 -7.12 -9.89
C TYR A 331 2.68 -8.45 -9.49
N LEU A 332 1.90 -8.48 -8.42
CA LEU A 332 1.19 -9.68 -7.97
C LEU A 332 0.13 -10.16 -8.98
N LEU A 333 -0.45 -9.22 -9.73
CA LEU A 333 -1.39 -9.49 -10.84
C LEU A 333 -0.68 -9.78 -12.16
N LYS A 334 0.64 -9.82 -12.18
CA LYS A 334 1.46 -10.03 -13.38
C LYS A 334 1.16 -9.01 -14.49
N VAL A 335 0.89 -7.76 -14.10
CA VAL A 335 0.69 -6.64 -15.03
C VAL A 335 2.01 -5.93 -15.23
N PRO A 336 2.46 -5.72 -16.48
CA PRO A 336 3.65 -4.93 -16.76
C PRO A 336 3.58 -3.56 -16.12
N THR A 337 4.61 -3.15 -15.41
CA THR A 337 4.59 -1.92 -14.62
C THR A 337 5.82 -1.07 -14.85
N VAL A 338 5.66 0.23 -14.94
CA VAL A 338 6.74 1.20 -14.85
C VAL A 338 6.54 2.03 -13.59
N THR A 339 7.51 1.94 -12.69
CA THR A 339 7.52 2.78 -11.50
C THR A 339 8.08 4.14 -11.85
N LEU A 340 7.24 5.18 -11.76
CA LEU A 340 7.57 6.59 -12.07
C LEU A 340 8.41 7.22 -10.94
N ARG A 341 9.49 6.52 -10.58
CA ARG A 341 10.45 6.89 -9.53
C ARG A 341 11.84 6.40 -9.91
N ASN A 342 12.86 6.98 -9.28
CA ASN A 342 14.25 6.58 -9.47
C ASN A 342 14.66 5.36 -8.63
N GLU A 343 13.85 5.00 -7.63
CA GLU A 343 14.09 3.92 -6.68
C GLU A 343 12.78 3.27 -6.21
N THR A 344 12.89 2.10 -5.60
CA THR A 344 11.74 1.42 -4.97
C THR A 344 12.19 0.59 -3.77
N GLU A 345 11.37 0.59 -2.73
CA GLU A 345 11.50 -0.31 -1.57
C GLU A 345 11.16 -1.77 -1.93
N TRP A 346 10.47 -1.99 -3.05
CA TRP A 346 10.03 -3.30 -3.53
C TRP A 346 10.97 -3.87 -4.60
N ILE A 347 12.25 -4.07 -4.24
CA ILE A 347 13.29 -4.53 -5.18
C ILE A 347 12.99 -5.89 -5.82
N GLU A 348 12.19 -6.73 -5.16
CA GLU A 348 11.73 -8.00 -5.71
C GLU A 348 10.82 -7.84 -6.93
N THR A 349 10.12 -6.71 -7.06
CA THR A 349 9.25 -6.44 -8.22
C THR A 349 10.04 -6.17 -9.49
N LEU A 350 11.30 -5.74 -9.35
CA LEU A 350 12.19 -5.47 -10.49
C LEU A 350 12.75 -6.76 -11.12
N LYS A 351 12.59 -7.91 -10.45
CA LYS A 351 13.05 -9.19 -10.99
C LYS A 351 12.21 -9.56 -12.21
N ASN A 352 12.89 -10.14 -13.23
CA ASN A 352 12.26 -10.57 -14.48
C ASN A 352 11.58 -9.43 -15.26
N ASN A 353 11.92 -8.18 -14.99
CA ASN A 353 11.40 -6.98 -15.66
C ASN A 353 9.87 -6.83 -15.58
N PHE A 354 9.21 -7.42 -14.59
CA PHE A 354 7.76 -7.19 -14.35
C PHE A 354 7.47 -5.75 -13.98
N ASN A 355 8.37 -5.16 -13.21
CA ASN A 355 8.38 -3.75 -12.90
C ASN A 355 9.73 -3.16 -13.33
N ILE A 356 9.71 -1.99 -13.93
CA ILE A 356 10.90 -1.29 -14.41
C ILE A 356 10.85 0.12 -13.85
N LEU A 357 11.99 0.63 -13.38
CA LEU A 357 12.06 2.04 -12.99
C LEU A 357 12.02 2.94 -14.23
N TYR A 358 11.41 4.10 -14.10
CA TYR A 358 11.22 5.08 -15.18
C TYR A 358 12.50 5.36 -15.98
N LYS A 359 13.63 5.58 -15.30
CA LYS A 359 14.93 5.83 -15.91
C LYS A 359 15.47 4.67 -16.79
N ASP A 360 15.02 3.45 -16.50
CA ASP A 360 15.48 2.24 -17.19
C ASP A 360 14.55 1.85 -18.35
N PHE A 361 13.40 2.50 -18.48
CA PHE A 361 12.35 2.11 -19.43
C PHE A 361 12.84 2.09 -20.89
N ILE A 362 13.58 3.13 -21.31
CA ILE A 362 14.07 3.27 -22.68
C ILE A 362 14.97 2.10 -23.10
N TYR A 363 15.73 1.55 -22.15
CA TYR A 363 16.70 0.50 -22.39
C TYR A 363 16.13 -0.92 -22.23
N LYS A 364 15.14 -1.12 -21.37
CA LYS A 364 14.68 -2.45 -20.93
C LYS A 364 13.33 -2.87 -21.49
N PHE A 365 12.52 -1.93 -21.97
CA PHE A 365 11.14 -2.22 -22.35
C PHE A 365 10.94 -2.06 -23.86
N ASN A 366 10.73 -3.18 -24.56
CA ASN A 366 10.43 -3.20 -26.00
C ASN A 366 9.11 -3.95 -26.27
N MET A 367 8.60 -3.87 -27.52
CA MET A 367 7.34 -4.50 -27.93
C MET A 367 7.33 -6.03 -27.78
N ASN A 368 8.50 -6.65 -27.88
CA ASN A 368 8.66 -8.12 -27.77
C ASN A 368 8.85 -8.57 -26.30
N HIS A 369 8.68 -7.67 -25.32
CA HIS A 369 8.81 -8.04 -23.94
C HIS A 369 7.78 -9.15 -23.61
N PRO A 370 8.18 -10.29 -22.99
CA PRO A 370 7.31 -11.45 -22.78
C PRO A 370 6.02 -11.14 -22.03
N LEU A 371 6.02 -10.14 -21.15
CA LEU A 371 4.83 -9.73 -20.41
C LEU A 371 3.81 -8.97 -21.27
N ILE A 372 4.26 -8.31 -22.33
CA ILE A 372 3.38 -7.62 -23.27
C ILE A 372 2.78 -8.63 -24.24
N SER A 373 3.61 -9.46 -24.87
CA SER A 373 3.18 -10.45 -25.86
C SER A 373 2.23 -11.51 -25.30
N LYS A 374 2.33 -11.83 -23.98
CA LYS A 374 1.49 -12.81 -23.29
C LYS A 374 0.42 -12.19 -22.39
N ARG A 375 0.15 -10.88 -22.52
CA ARG A 375 -0.73 -10.19 -21.57
C ARG A 375 -2.16 -10.76 -21.53
N GLU A 376 -2.72 -11.12 -22.68
CA GLU A 376 -4.05 -11.75 -22.75
C GLU A 376 -4.07 -13.13 -22.08
N ASP A 377 -3.05 -13.95 -22.34
CA ASP A 377 -2.96 -15.29 -21.73
C ASP A 377 -2.78 -15.20 -20.22
N LEU A 378 -1.97 -14.26 -19.74
CA LEU A 378 -1.81 -14.01 -18.31
C LEU A 378 -3.10 -13.54 -17.64
N LEU A 379 -3.89 -12.71 -18.31
CA LEU A 379 -5.18 -12.29 -17.79
C LEU A 379 -6.14 -13.50 -17.68
N LYS A 380 -6.24 -14.31 -18.74
CA LYS A 380 -7.03 -15.55 -18.73
C LYS A 380 -6.58 -16.50 -17.62
N GLU A 381 -5.27 -16.71 -17.47
CA GLU A 381 -4.70 -17.56 -16.42
C GLU A 381 -5.10 -17.11 -15.01
N ILE A 382 -5.00 -15.81 -14.71
CA ILE A 382 -5.39 -15.26 -13.41
C ILE A 382 -6.89 -15.47 -13.16
N MET A 383 -7.71 -15.31 -14.19
CA MET A 383 -9.15 -15.48 -14.08
C MET A 383 -9.57 -16.95 -13.96
N LEU A 384 -8.87 -17.89 -14.60
CA LEU A 384 -9.19 -19.32 -14.61
C LEU A 384 -8.59 -20.10 -13.44
N LYS A 385 -7.34 -19.85 -13.04
CA LYS A 385 -6.58 -20.62 -12.01
C LYS A 385 -7.23 -20.74 -10.63
N ARG A 386 -8.41 -20.19 -10.43
CA ARG A 386 -9.13 -20.21 -9.15
C ARG A 386 -10.59 -20.66 -9.30
N MET A 387 -10.90 -21.33 -10.39
CA MET A 387 -12.19 -22.02 -10.58
C MET A 387 -12.11 -23.52 -10.22
N GLY A 388 -10.93 -23.99 -9.76
CA GLY A 388 -10.69 -25.37 -9.32
C GLY A 388 -10.47 -25.47 -7.82
#